data_df308f77331fdda3bfa9913e11af8758
#
_entry.id   df308f77331fdda3bfa9913e11af8758
#
_cell.length_a   1.000
_cell.length_b   1.000
_cell.length_c   1.000
_cell.angle_alpha   90.00
_cell.angle_beta   90.00
_cell.angle_gamma   90.00
#
_symmetry.space_group_name_H-M   'P 1'
#
loop_
_entity.id
_entity.type
_entity.pdbx_description
1 polymer ?
#
loop_
_entity_poly.entity_id
_entity_poly.type
_entity_poly.pdbx_seq_one_letter_code
_entity_poly.pdbx_strand_id
1 'polypeptide(L)'
;ITYHRDVARILQQNCVTCHRDNGIAPFALDDIAEVTDRAKVMKRVISEGTMPPWFAAPVPAGKDNPWANDCSLSTRDKTDLLAWLNSADRPLGDPADAPAPLVFEEEWTIGKPDLIVQLPRPVSIKAEGFMPYQFLTAETTLTEDTWVQGYEIVPTDRSVVHHVIVSVFEKGSKARDRDEGTGGYWAAYVPGNASQLYPEGFARKLPAGATVGFQIHYTPSGKATQDQLRMGLVFAKSAPRYAVETIGVPKRKLNIPPGASAHEETFTKAVPYDMNVMAYMAHMHVRGKAFKYELITADGTETLLDIPRYDFNWQLRYDYKQPKLIPRGSTLTITAAPGCTWTTITSASWIVPASTTGIGNLSRSE
;
A
#
# COMPACT_ATOMS: atom_id res chain seq x y z
N ILE A 1 -18.70 -24.65 -14.98
CA ILE A 1 -18.04 -23.95 -13.88
C ILE A 1 -18.76 -24.31 -12.59
N THR A 2 -18.01 -24.79 -11.60
CA THR A 2 -18.54 -25.19 -10.29
C THR A 2 -17.81 -24.46 -9.17
N TYR A 3 -18.45 -24.38 -7.98
CA TYR A 3 -17.86 -23.68 -6.85
C TYR A 3 -16.53 -24.33 -6.42
N HIS A 4 -16.55 -25.60 -6.10
CA HIS A 4 -15.39 -26.28 -5.51
C HIS A 4 -14.17 -26.31 -6.43
N ARG A 5 -14.37 -26.60 -7.74
CA ARG A 5 -13.27 -26.71 -8.68
C ARG A 5 -12.74 -25.35 -9.17
N ASP A 6 -13.66 -24.44 -9.47
CA ASP A 6 -13.32 -23.21 -10.23
C ASP A 6 -13.35 -21.96 -9.32
N VAL A 7 -14.51 -21.73 -8.65
CA VAL A 7 -14.76 -20.48 -7.93
C VAL A 7 -13.92 -20.39 -6.64
N ALA A 8 -13.86 -21.46 -5.85
CA ALA A 8 -13.10 -21.49 -4.60
C ALA A 8 -11.62 -21.14 -4.84
N ARG A 9 -11.02 -21.68 -5.91
CA ARG A 9 -9.65 -21.34 -6.32
C ARG A 9 -9.51 -19.84 -6.63
N ILE A 10 -10.44 -19.27 -7.41
CA ILE A 10 -10.41 -17.85 -7.76
C ILE A 10 -10.52 -16.98 -6.52
N LEU A 11 -11.43 -17.32 -5.60
CA LEU A 11 -11.61 -16.58 -4.36
C LEU A 11 -10.38 -16.66 -3.46
N GLN A 12 -9.78 -17.84 -3.30
CA GLN A 12 -8.56 -17.99 -2.51
C GLN A 12 -7.40 -17.17 -3.05
N GLN A 13 -7.23 -17.12 -4.36
CA GLN A 13 -6.12 -16.42 -4.99
C GLN A 13 -6.27 -14.89 -4.97
N ASN A 14 -7.51 -14.36 -5.03
CA ASN A 14 -7.74 -12.94 -5.29
C ASN A 14 -8.57 -12.21 -4.22
N CYS A 15 -9.23 -12.92 -3.31
CA CYS A 15 -10.22 -12.32 -2.41
C CYS A 15 -9.97 -12.64 -0.93
N VAL A 16 -9.73 -13.92 -0.60
CA VAL A 16 -9.70 -14.44 0.77
C VAL A 16 -8.57 -13.83 1.62
N THR A 17 -7.48 -13.38 1.02
CA THR A 17 -6.42 -12.66 1.78
C THR A 17 -6.98 -11.48 2.59
N CYS A 18 -7.98 -10.78 2.04
CA CYS A 18 -8.66 -9.67 2.70
C CYS A 18 -10.02 -10.09 3.29
N HIS A 19 -10.78 -10.91 2.54
CA HIS A 19 -12.13 -11.37 2.87
C HIS A 19 -12.09 -12.71 3.63
N ARG A 20 -11.71 -12.67 4.88
CA ARG A 20 -11.66 -13.79 5.83
C ARG A 20 -11.93 -13.30 7.23
N ASP A 21 -12.16 -14.22 8.16
CA ASP A 21 -12.26 -13.90 9.58
C ASP A 21 -10.98 -13.17 10.04
N ASN A 22 -11.16 -12.13 10.83
CA ASN A 22 -10.09 -11.24 11.28
C ASN A 22 -9.30 -10.55 10.14
N GLY A 23 -9.77 -10.64 8.90
CA GLY A 23 -9.27 -9.89 7.77
C GLY A 23 -9.65 -8.41 7.82
N ILE A 24 -9.25 -7.66 6.78
CA ILE A 24 -9.58 -6.21 6.69
C ILE A 24 -10.97 -5.98 6.08
N ALA A 25 -11.48 -6.94 5.30
CA ALA A 25 -12.77 -6.81 4.65
C ALA A 25 -13.94 -7.05 5.65
N PRO A 26 -15.12 -6.45 5.40
CA PRO A 26 -16.24 -6.50 6.34
C PRO A 26 -16.96 -7.86 6.41
N PHE A 27 -16.58 -8.83 5.58
CA PHE A 27 -17.14 -10.18 5.53
C PHE A 27 -16.14 -11.17 4.92
N ALA A 28 -16.28 -12.45 5.26
CA ALA A 28 -15.46 -13.52 4.72
C ALA A 28 -15.96 -14.00 3.34
N LEU A 29 -15.09 -14.61 2.55
CA LEU A 29 -15.39 -15.26 1.25
C LEU A 29 -14.71 -16.61 1.14
N ASP A 30 -14.37 -17.24 2.26
CA ASP A 30 -13.82 -18.60 2.37
C ASP A 30 -14.89 -19.64 2.67
N ASP A 31 -16.14 -19.21 2.87
CA ASP A 31 -17.32 -20.04 3.05
C ASP A 31 -18.35 -19.84 1.94
N ILE A 32 -18.94 -20.93 1.45
CA ILE A 32 -19.91 -20.93 0.34
C ILE A 32 -21.21 -20.19 0.66
N ALA A 33 -21.67 -20.24 1.92
CA ALA A 33 -22.90 -19.58 2.32
C ALA A 33 -22.71 -18.05 2.25
N GLU A 34 -21.61 -17.52 2.78
CA GLU A 34 -21.25 -16.11 2.69
C GLU A 34 -21.11 -15.65 1.23
N VAL A 35 -20.43 -16.44 0.38
CA VAL A 35 -20.29 -16.16 -1.04
C VAL A 35 -21.65 -16.09 -1.73
N THR A 36 -22.56 -16.99 -1.42
CA THR A 36 -23.90 -17.04 -1.99
C THR A 36 -24.74 -15.83 -1.56
N ASP A 37 -24.70 -15.49 -0.29
CA ASP A 37 -25.40 -14.33 0.25
C ASP A 37 -24.90 -13.01 -0.34
N ARG A 38 -23.59 -12.92 -0.64
CA ARG A 38 -22.95 -11.74 -1.22
C ARG A 38 -22.93 -11.72 -2.75
N ALA A 39 -23.44 -12.77 -3.41
CA ALA A 39 -23.32 -12.94 -4.87
C ALA A 39 -23.76 -11.71 -5.67
N LYS A 40 -24.83 -11.03 -5.27
CA LYS A 40 -25.32 -9.81 -5.94
C LYS A 40 -24.34 -8.64 -5.84
N VAL A 41 -23.75 -8.44 -4.67
CA VAL A 41 -22.75 -7.38 -4.44
C VAL A 41 -21.47 -7.72 -5.17
N MET A 42 -20.99 -8.96 -5.05
CA MET A 42 -19.80 -9.46 -5.74
C MET A 42 -19.90 -9.25 -7.25
N LYS A 43 -21.02 -9.68 -7.86
CA LYS A 43 -21.28 -9.48 -9.28
C LYS A 43 -21.13 -8.00 -9.68
N ARG A 44 -21.71 -7.09 -8.92
CA ARG A 44 -21.64 -5.65 -9.20
C ARG A 44 -20.21 -5.14 -9.13
N VAL A 45 -19.53 -5.34 -8.00
CA VAL A 45 -18.19 -4.76 -7.77
C VAL A 45 -17.12 -5.36 -8.69
N ILE A 46 -17.24 -6.64 -9.07
CA ILE A 46 -16.37 -7.29 -10.04
C ILE A 46 -16.62 -6.74 -11.45
N SER A 47 -17.90 -6.56 -11.83
CA SER A 47 -18.26 -5.99 -13.14
C SER A 47 -17.76 -4.55 -13.27
N GLU A 48 -17.93 -3.73 -12.23
CA GLU A 48 -17.46 -2.36 -12.15
C GLU A 48 -15.93 -2.26 -12.03
N GLY A 49 -15.24 -3.36 -11.71
CA GLY A 49 -13.80 -3.43 -11.49
C GLY A 49 -13.35 -2.65 -10.25
N THR A 50 -14.20 -2.58 -9.21
CA THR A 50 -13.84 -2.02 -7.90
C THR A 50 -13.24 -3.07 -6.97
N MET A 51 -13.48 -4.37 -7.27
CA MET A 51 -12.92 -5.53 -6.60
C MET A 51 -12.43 -6.57 -7.62
N PRO A 52 -11.27 -7.18 -7.37
CA PRO A 52 -10.25 -6.82 -6.38
C PRO A 52 -9.72 -5.40 -6.59
N PRO A 53 -9.23 -4.71 -5.55
CA PRO A 53 -8.76 -3.33 -5.66
C PRO A 53 -7.38 -3.28 -6.33
N TRP A 54 -7.36 -3.21 -7.65
CA TRP A 54 -6.17 -3.02 -8.45
C TRP A 54 -6.46 -2.02 -9.58
N PHE A 55 -5.71 -0.92 -9.61
CA PHE A 55 -6.02 0.21 -10.48
C PHE A 55 -4.91 0.58 -11.46
N ALA A 56 -3.77 -0.12 -11.44
CA ALA A 56 -2.77 0.01 -12.49
C ALA A 56 -3.34 -0.44 -13.83
N ALA A 57 -2.95 0.24 -14.90
CA ALA A 57 -3.32 -0.14 -16.25
C ALA A 57 -2.92 -1.58 -16.54
N PRO A 58 -3.72 -2.33 -17.30
CA PRO A 58 -3.36 -3.69 -17.70
C PRO A 58 -1.99 -3.75 -18.38
N VAL A 59 -1.23 -4.77 -18.05
CA VAL A 59 0.06 -4.99 -18.71
C VAL A 59 -0.18 -5.30 -20.19
N PRO A 60 0.54 -4.65 -21.13
CA PRO A 60 0.39 -4.92 -22.56
C PRO A 60 0.61 -6.40 -22.89
N ALA A 61 -0.14 -6.90 -23.87
CA ALA A 61 -0.01 -8.28 -24.33
C ALA A 61 1.45 -8.60 -24.71
N GLY A 62 1.95 -9.75 -24.27
CA GLY A 62 3.32 -10.19 -24.54
C GLY A 62 4.40 -9.56 -23.66
N LYS A 63 4.02 -8.75 -22.68
CA LYS A 63 4.94 -8.25 -21.65
C LYS A 63 4.69 -8.97 -20.32
N ASP A 64 5.77 -9.19 -19.59
CA ASP A 64 5.69 -9.74 -18.24
C ASP A 64 5.07 -8.73 -17.28
N ASN A 65 4.22 -9.22 -16.39
CA ASN A 65 3.68 -8.40 -15.32
C ASN A 65 4.79 -8.03 -14.33
N PRO A 66 5.13 -6.75 -14.18
CA PRO A 66 6.20 -6.34 -13.30
C PRO A 66 5.83 -6.32 -11.82
N TRP A 67 4.54 -6.42 -11.48
CA TRP A 67 4.03 -6.21 -10.14
C TRP A 67 3.98 -7.48 -9.32
N ALA A 68 4.59 -7.45 -8.12
CA ALA A 68 4.59 -8.57 -7.19
C ALA A 68 3.26 -8.75 -6.48
N ASN A 69 2.54 -7.66 -6.24
CA ASN A 69 1.30 -7.62 -5.46
C ASN A 69 0.05 -7.38 -6.33
N ASP A 70 0.11 -7.69 -7.62
CA ASP A 70 -1.06 -7.62 -8.51
C ASP A 70 -2.11 -8.64 -8.08
N CYS A 71 -3.25 -8.15 -7.62
CA CYS A 71 -4.42 -8.94 -7.23
C CYS A 71 -5.55 -8.88 -8.25
N SER A 72 -5.31 -8.33 -9.46
CA SER A 72 -6.32 -8.25 -10.51
C SER A 72 -6.75 -9.64 -10.98
N LEU A 73 -8.02 -9.75 -11.35
CA LEU A 73 -8.54 -10.98 -11.96
C LEU A 73 -8.03 -11.11 -13.40
N SER A 74 -7.56 -12.30 -13.76
CA SER A 74 -7.36 -12.63 -15.16
C SER A 74 -8.70 -12.52 -15.91
N THR A 75 -8.67 -12.26 -17.22
CA THR A 75 -9.88 -12.23 -18.06
C THR A 75 -10.69 -13.52 -17.93
N ARG A 76 -10.00 -14.67 -17.86
CA ARG A 76 -10.62 -15.98 -17.67
C ARG A 76 -11.30 -16.07 -16.31
N ASP A 77 -10.57 -15.80 -15.21
CA ASP A 77 -11.11 -15.91 -13.86
C ASP A 77 -12.29 -14.96 -13.64
N LYS A 78 -12.20 -13.73 -14.19
CA LYS A 78 -13.33 -12.79 -14.17
C LYS A 78 -14.55 -13.34 -14.89
N THR A 79 -14.35 -13.91 -16.07
CA THR A 79 -15.44 -14.49 -16.88
C THR A 79 -16.07 -15.67 -16.15
N ASP A 80 -15.26 -16.59 -15.65
CA ASP A 80 -15.69 -17.80 -14.97
C ASP A 80 -16.45 -17.47 -13.67
N LEU A 81 -15.91 -16.55 -12.86
CA LEU A 81 -16.55 -16.11 -11.63
C LEU A 81 -17.89 -15.40 -11.90
N LEU A 82 -17.95 -14.50 -12.88
CA LEU A 82 -19.19 -13.83 -13.26
C LEU A 82 -20.22 -14.80 -13.86
N ALA A 83 -19.80 -15.80 -14.60
CA ALA A 83 -20.69 -16.84 -15.12
C ALA A 83 -21.35 -17.62 -13.99
N TRP A 84 -20.56 -18.04 -13.00
CA TRP A 84 -21.11 -18.74 -11.83
C TRP A 84 -22.03 -17.85 -10.99
N LEU A 85 -21.62 -16.59 -10.71
CA LEU A 85 -22.45 -15.63 -9.97
C LEU A 85 -23.79 -15.31 -10.68
N ASN A 86 -23.85 -15.42 -12.01
CA ASN A 86 -25.04 -15.21 -12.80
C ASN A 86 -25.92 -16.47 -12.94
N SER A 87 -25.38 -17.65 -12.69
CA SER A 87 -26.15 -18.90 -12.76
C SER A 87 -27.23 -18.95 -11.68
N ALA A 88 -28.44 -19.35 -12.07
CA ALA A 88 -29.55 -19.51 -11.12
C ALA A 88 -29.25 -20.60 -10.09
N ASP A 89 -28.63 -21.68 -10.54
CA ASP A 89 -28.39 -22.89 -9.72
C ASP A 89 -27.09 -22.81 -8.93
N ARG A 90 -26.14 -21.99 -9.35
CA ARG A 90 -24.78 -21.88 -8.77
C ARG A 90 -24.21 -23.26 -8.39
N PRO A 91 -23.91 -24.11 -9.39
CA PRO A 91 -23.54 -25.50 -9.13
C PRO A 91 -22.32 -25.62 -8.23
N LEU A 92 -22.40 -26.48 -7.21
CA LEU A 92 -21.33 -26.66 -6.23
C LEU A 92 -20.17 -27.50 -6.78
N GLY A 93 -20.49 -28.55 -7.55
CA GLY A 93 -19.49 -29.53 -7.96
C GLY A 93 -19.12 -30.53 -6.87
N ASP A 94 -18.07 -31.30 -7.11
CA ASP A 94 -17.57 -32.27 -6.15
C ASP A 94 -16.71 -31.55 -5.07
N PRO A 95 -17.01 -31.73 -3.77
CA PRO A 95 -16.15 -31.18 -2.71
C PRO A 95 -14.69 -31.66 -2.76
N ALA A 96 -14.41 -32.82 -3.35
CA ALA A 96 -13.06 -33.32 -3.53
C ALA A 96 -12.21 -32.46 -4.51
N ASP A 97 -12.87 -31.68 -5.36
CA ASP A 97 -12.19 -30.75 -6.29
C ASP A 97 -11.77 -29.43 -5.61
N ALA A 98 -12.19 -29.18 -4.35
CA ALA A 98 -11.89 -27.93 -3.66
C ALA A 98 -10.38 -27.81 -3.38
N PRO A 99 -9.81 -26.62 -3.56
CA PRO A 99 -8.43 -26.38 -3.12
C PRO A 99 -8.33 -26.51 -1.60
N ALA A 100 -7.16 -26.90 -1.11
CA ALA A 100 -6.92 -26.92 0.33
C ALA A 100 -7.17 -25.53 0.95
N PRO A 101 -7.78 -25.47 2.15
CA PRO A 101 -7.99 -24.19 2.83
C PRO A 101 -6.67 -23.43 3.03
N LEU A 102 -6.72 -22.10 2.87
CA LEU A 102 -5.58 -21.25 3.19
C LEU A 102 -5.39 -21.21 4.72
N VAL A 103 -4.14 -21.31 5.13
CA VAL A 103 -3.73 -21.12 6.53
C VAL A 103 -3.14 -19.72 6.67
N PHE A 104 -3.64 -18.94 7.59
CA PHE A 104 -3.14 -17.61 7.89
C PHE A 104 -2.54 -17.59 9.29
N GLU A 105 -1.41 -16.93 9.41
CA GLU A 105 -0.84 -16.65 10.72
C GLU A 105 -1.80 -15.75 11.51
N GLU A 106 -2.04 -16.12 12.79
CA GLU A 106 -3.08 -15.47 13.58
C GLU A 106 -2.72 -14.03 13.98
N GLU A 107 -1.46 -13.76 14.21
CA GLU A 107 -1.02 -12.49 14.79
C GLU A 107 -0.20 -11.63 13.83
N TRP A 108 0.85 -12.19 13.22
CA TRP A 108 1.79 -11.47 12.36
C TRP A 108 2.07 -12.21 11.06
N THR A 109 1.82 -11.57 9.92
CA THR A 109 2.09 -12.18 8.60
C THR A 109 3.58 -12.18 8.25
N ILE A 110 4.37 -11.34 8.91
CA ILE A 110 5.83 -11.27 8.76
C ILE A 110 6.59 -12.29 9.63
N GLY A 111 5.87 -13.17 10.34
CA GLY A 111 6.42 -14.03 11.38
C GLY A 111 6.60 -13.28 12.71
N LYS A 112 7.22 -13.93 13.70
CA LYS A 112 7.40 -13.35 15.04
C LYS A 112 8.29 -12.10 14.99
N PRO A 113 7.79 -10.92 15.39
CA PRO A 113 8.60 -9.71 15.44
C PRO A 113 9.70 -9.78 16.51
N ASP A 114 10.85 -9.17 16.21
CA ASP A 114 11.93 -8.95 17.18
C ASP A 114 11.65 -7.76 18.10
N LEU A 115 10.90 -6.76 17.61
CA LEU A 115 10.46 -5.60 18.37
C LEU A 115 9.01 -5.25 18.01
N ILE A 116 8.22 -4.94 19.04
CA ILE A 116 6.86 -4.41 18.88
C ILE A 116 6.84 -2.97 19.41
N VAL A 117 6.45 -2.04 18.55
CA VAL A 117 6.19 -0.64 18.90
C VAL A 117 4.69 -0.43 18.92
N GLN A 118 4.13 -0.14 20.09
CA GLN A 118 2.69 0.02 20.29
C GLN A 118 2.34 1.47 20.59
N LEU A 119 1.15 1.92 20.18
CA LEU A 119 0.63 3.23 20.60
C LEU A 119 0.59 3.31 22.13
N PRO A 120 1.02 4.45 22.73
CA PRO A 120 1.11 4.60 24.18
C PRO A 120 -0.24 4.52 24.89
N ARG A 121 -1.31 4.71 24.16
CA ARG A 121 -2.70 4.63 24.64
C ARG A 121 -3.67 4.32 23.53
N PRO A 122 -4.83 3.72 23.84
CA PRO A 122 -5.90 3.55 22.85
C PRO A 122 -6.45 4.92 22.39
N VAL A 123 -6.91 4.96 21.15
CA VAL A 123 -7.62 6.08 20.53
C VAL A 123 -9.09 5.72 20.45
N SER A 124 -9.95 6.59 20.97
CA SER A 124 -11.40 6.42 20.86
C SER A 124 -11.90 6.94 19.53
N ILE A 125 -12.64 6.10 18.80
CA ILE A 125 -13.23 6.41 17.50
C ILE A 125 -14.74 6.53 17.65
N LYS A 126 -15.30 7.62 17.14
CA LYS A 126 -16.76 7.88 17.15
C LYS A 126 -17.47 6.89 16.22
N ALA A 127 -18.75 6.65 16.46
CA ALA A 127 -19.58 5.85 15.54
C ALA A 127 -19.70 6.53 14.17
N GLU A 128 -19.84 7.85 14.15
CA GLU A 128 -20.17 8.64 12.95
C GLU A 128 -19.47 10.00 12.95
N GLY A 129 -19.45 10.65 11.78
CA GLY A 129 -18.93 11.98 11.58
C GLY A 129 -17.43 12.01 11.30
N PHE A 130 -16.84 13.19 11.33
CA PHE A 130 -15.44 13.42 11.01
C PHE A 130 -14.54 13.10 12.21
N MET A 131 -13.44 12.40 11.93
CA MET A 131 -12.32 12.19 12.85
C MET A 131 -11.10 12.97 12.34
N PRO A 132 -10.51 13.87 13.16
CA PRO A 132 -9.25 14.51 12.79
C PRO A 132 -8.11 13.50 12.80
N TYR A 133 -7.06 13.79 12.03
CA TYR A 133 -5.81 13.01 12.09
C TYR A 133 -5.30 12.90 13.53
N GLN A 134 -4.88 11.71 13.90
CA GLN A 134 -4.26 11.45 15.19
C GLN A 134 -2.74 11.39 15.02
N PHE A 135 -2.01 12.07 15.89
CA PHE A 135 -0.55 12.06 15.91
C PHE A 135 -0.09 11.56 17.28
N LEU A 136 0.50 10.37 17.30
CA LEU A 136 1.04 9.75 18.51
C LEU A 136 2.48 9.32 18.28
N THR A 137 3.26 9.28 19.33
CA THR A 137 4.64 8.82 19.29
C THR A 137 4.88 7.74 20.32
N ALA A 138 5.77 6.82 19.99
CA ALA A 138 6.30 5.81 20.89
C ALA A 138 7.82 5.75 20.74
N GLU A 139 8.54 5.61 21.86
CA GLU A 139 9.98 5.50 21.85
C GLU A 139 10.41 4.05 21.70
N THR A 140 11.50 3.82 20.98
CA THR A 140 12.14 2.52 20.93
C THR A 140 13.13 2.36 22.08
N THR A 141 13.32 1.12 22.53
CA THR A 141 14.30 0.77 23.58
C THR A 141 15.66 0.39 23.00
N LEU A 142 15.88 0.61 21.70
CA LEU A 142 17.11 0.25 21.01
C LEU A 142 18.29 1.06 21.52
N THR A 143 19.38 0.38 21.85
CA THR A 143 20.62 1.01 22.32
C THR A 143 21.62 1.25 21.20
N GLU A 144 21.41 0.65 20.04
CA GLU A 144 22.24 0.78 18.84
C GLU A 144 21.38 0.89 17.58
N ASP A 145 21.97 1.43 16.51
CA ASP A 145 21.34 1.48 15.21
C ASP A 145 21.05 0.06 14.72
N THR A 146 19.82 -0.19 14.34
CA THR A 146 19.33 -1.53 13.96
C THR A 146 18.82 -1.54 12.52
N TRP A 147 19.12 -2.60 11.79
CA TRP A 147 18.60 -2.83 10.45
C TRP A 147 17.33 -3.66 10.51
N VAL A 148 16.24 -3.10 10.00
CA VAL A 148 14.90 -3.72 9.94
C VAL A 148 14.67 -4.29 8.56
N GLN A 149 14.48 -5.61 8.48
CA GLN A 149 14.19 -6.33 7.24
C GLN A 149 12.70 -6.34 6.91
N GLY A 150 11.82 -6.15 7.89
CA GLY A 150 10.39 -6.10 7.62
C GLY A 150 9.60 -5.45 8.73
N TYR A 151 8.42 -5.00 8.36
CA TYR A 151 7.46 -4.45 9.32
C TYR A 151 6.03 -4.88 8.99
N GLU A 152 5.19 -4.91 10.01
CA GLU A 152 3.74 -5.02 9.87
C GLU A 152 3.05 -4.12 10.87
N ILE A 153 2.01 -3.41 10.41
CA ILE A 153 1.17 -2.55 11.24
C ILE A 153 -0.16 -3.26 11.45
N VAL A 154 -0.48 -3.54 12.70
CA VAL A 154 -1.68 -4.29 13.10
C VAL A 154 -2.56 -3.43 13.99
N PRO A 155 -3.63 -2.83 13.44
CA PRO A 155 -4.69 -2.22 14.23
C PRO A 155 -5.40 -3.24 15.11
N THR A 156 -5.91 -2.81 16.27
CA THR A 156 -6.82 -3.65 17.06
C THR A 156 -8.24 -3.67 16.48
N ASP A 157 -8.60 -2.60 15.74
CA ASP A 157 -9.83 -2.56 14.94
C ASP A 157 -9.54 -2.09 13.51
N ARG A 158 -9.38 -3.06 12.60
CA ARG A 158 -9.05 -2.80 11.19
C ARG A 158 -10.16 -2.05 10.44
N SER A 159 -11.42 -2.13 10.91
CA SER A 159 -12.58 -1.57 10.21
C SER A 159 -12.61 -0.05 10.22
N VAL A 160 -11.85 0.58 11.10
CA VAL A 160 -11.83 2.04 11.29
C VAL A 160 -10.53 2.71 10.87
N VAL A 161 -9.49 1.95 10.53
CA VAL A 161 -8.20 2.53 10.13
C VAL A 161 -8.11 2.67 8.62
N HIS A 162 -8.16 3.92 8.13
CA HIS A 162 -8.05 4.21 6.70
C HIS A 162 -6.58 4.17 6.23
N HIS A 163 -5.67 4.85 6.92
CA HIS A 163 -4.24 4.72 6.70
C HIS A 163 -3.42 5.14 7.92
N VAL A 164 -2.20 4.65 7.96
CA VAL A 164 -1.18 5.07 8.94
C VAL A 164 0.09 5.42 8.19
N ILE A 165 0.63 6.59 8.45
CA ILE A 165 1.97 6.99 8.02
C ILE A 165 2.89 6.97 9.22
N VAL A 166 3.99 6.25 9.10
CA VAL A 166 4.99 6.12 10.16
C VAL A 166 6.23 6.92 9.79
N SER A 167 6.64 7.79 10.69
CA SER A 167 7.91 8.52 10.63
C SER A 167 8.83 8.05 11.75
N VAL A 168 10.13 8.11 11.52
CA VAL A 168 11.15 7.78 12.52
C VAL A 168 12.00 9.02 12.73
N PHE A 169 12.17 9.39 14.01
CA PHE A 169 12.95 10.54 14.44
C PHE A 169 14.14 10.08 15.27
N GLU A 170 15.31 10.61 15.03
CA GLU A 170 16.49 10.36 15.84
C GLU A 170 16.29 10.85 17.27
N LYS A 171 16.95 10.22 18.22
CA LYS A 171 16.91 10.60 19.62
C LYS A 171 17.25 12.08 19.81
N GLY A 172 16.38 12.81 20.50
CA GLY A 172 16.56 14.24 20.77
C GLY A 172 16.24 15.16 19.60
N SER A 173 15.89 14.63 18.42
CA SER A 173 15.33 15.46 17.35
C SER A 173 13.96 15.99 17.80
N LYS A 174 13.67 17.24 17.48
CA LYS A 174 12.33 17.76 17.69
C LYS A 174 11.46 17.17 16.57
N ALA A 175 10.41 16.43 16.94
CA ALA A 175 9.39 15.97 16.02
C ALA A 175 8.68 17.19 15.39
N ARG A 176 9.35 17.88 14.46
CA ARG A 176 8.89 19.13 13.88
C ARG A 176 7.99 18.94 12.67
N ASP A 177 8.11 17.82 12.02
CA ASP A 177 7.47 17.67 10.73
C ASP A 177 6.24 16.76 10.84
N ARG A 178 5.16 17.39 11.26
CA ARG A 178 3.80 16.97 10.95
C ARG A 178 3.50 17.17 9.45
N ASP A 179 4.57 17.29 8.66
CA ASP A 179 4.47 17.60 7.25
C ASP A 179 4.29 16.28 6.50
N GLU A 180 3.12 16.11 5.94
CA GLU A 180 2.72 14.92 5.19
C GLU A 180 3.75 14.62 4.08
N GLY A 181 4.78 13.85 4.41
CA GLY A 181 5.63 13.16 3.45
C GLY A 181 6.69 13.95 2.71
N THR A 182 7.08 15.16 3.11
CA THR A 182 8.16 15.88 2.40
C THR A 182 9.54 15.25 2.52
N GLY A 183 9.78 14.49 3.60
CA GLY A 183 10.99 13.68 3.80
C GLY A 183 10.80 12.20 3.48
N GLY A 184 9.64 11.81 2.90
CA GLY A 184 9.25 10.42 2.82
C GLY A 184 8.69 9.91 4.15
N TYR A 185 8.23 8.68 4.15
CA TYR A 185 7.79 7.98 5.36
C TYR A 185 8.70 6.78 5.64
N TRP A 186 8.74 6.34 6.90
CA TRP A 186 9.52 5.15 7.26
C TRP A 186 8.72 3.86 7.00
N ALA A 187 7.43 3.85 7.30
CA ALA A 187 6.49 2.77 6.98
C ALA A 187 5.11 3.34 6.71
N ALA A 188 4.26 2.58 6.05
CA ALA A 188 2.87 2.93 5.83
C ALA A 188 1.95 1.71 5.97
N TYR A 189 0.74 1.96 6.41
CA TYR A 189 -0.38 1.05 6.37
C TYR A 189 -1.47 1.66 5.50
N VAL A 190 -1.96 0.90 4.56
CA VAL A 190 -3.20 1.16 3.85
C VAL A 190 -3.99 -0.14 3.72
N PRO A 191 -5.31 -0.11 3.52
CA PRO A 191 -6.10 -1.31 3.26
C PRO A 191 -5.46 -2.17 2.16
N GLY A 192 -5.17 -3.44 2.48
CA GLY A 192 -4.49 -4.36 1.55
C GLY A 192 -2.95 -4.31 1.55
N ASN A 193 -2.32 -3.30 2.18
CA ASN A 193 -0.86 -3.21 2.31
C ASN A 193 -0.48 -2.87 3.77
N ALA A 194 -0.60 -3.84 4.67
CA ALA A 194 -0.31 -3.68 6.09
C ALA A 194 1.14 -3.99 6.47
N SER A 195 1.84 -4.73 5.64
CA SER A 195 3.18 -5.24 5.92
C SER A 195 4.11 -5.08 4.72
N GLN A 196 5.40 -5.16 5.01
CA GLN A 196 6.45 -5.29 4.02
C GLN A 196 7.60 -6.11 4.60
N LEU A 197 7.99 -7.14 3.88
CA LEU A 197 9.20 -7.91 4.16
C LEU A 197 10.15 -7.72 2.97
N TYR A 198 11.32 -7.15 3.23
CA TYR A 198 12.32 -6.93 2.19
C TYR A 198 13.07 -8.23 1.89
N PRO A 199 13.53 -8.43 0.65
CA PRO A 199 14.40 -9.55 0.31
C PRO A 199 15.67 -9.58 1.16
N GLU A 200 16.33 -10.73 1.25
CA GLU A 200 17.62 -10.84 1.92
C GLU A 200 18.63 -9.84 1.36
N GLY A 201 19.41 -9.22 2.22
CA GLY A 201 20.37 -8.18 1.87
C GLY A 201 19.76 -6.77 1.75
N PHE A 202 18.45 -6.61 1.98
CA PHE A 202 17.76 -5.32 1.98
C PHE A 202 17.21 -5.04 3.36
N ALA A 203 17.44 -3.85 3.89
CA ALA A 203 16.88 -3.46 5.17
C ALA A 203 16.77 -1.93 5.29
N ARG A 204 15.98 -1.51 6.25
CA ARG A 204 15.73 -0.12 6.58
C ARG A 204 16.39 0.21 7.91
N LYS A 205 17.07 1.34 7.98
CA LYS A 205 17.74 1.76 9.21
C LYS A 205 16.72 2.27 10.22
N LEU A 206 16.84 1.82 11.47
CA LEU A 206 16.15 2.33 12.64
C LEU A 206 17.21 2.80 13.65
N PRO A 207 17.34 4.13 13.90
CA PRO A 207 18.36 4.67 14.78
C PRO A 207 18.20 4.23 16.24
N ALA A 208 19.30 4.22 16.97
CA ALA A 208 19.31 4.00 18.42
C ALA A 208 18.42 5.00 19.15
N GLY A 209 17.55 4.51 20.04
CA GLY A 209 16.64 5.34 20.82
C GLY A 209 15.70 6.19 19.99
N ALA A 210 15.39 5.76 18.76
CA ALA A 210 14.48 6.48 17.87
C ALA A 210 13.09 6.62 18.46
N THR A 211 12.45 7.75 18.16
CA THR A 211 11.02 7.97 18.38
C THR A 211 10.25 7.61 17.10
N VAL A 212 9.30 6.69 17.19
CA VAL A 212 8.40 6.32 16.12
C VAL A 212 7.14 7.18 16.21
N GLY A 213 6.88 7.97 15.19
CA GLY A 213 5.68 8.81 15.06
C GLY A 213 4.64 8.15 14.15
N PHE A 214 3.41 8.11 14.62
CA PHE A 214 2.25 7.58 13.89
C PHE A 214 1.29 8.71 13.55
N GLN A 215 1.07 8.96 12.27
CA GLN A 215 -0.02 9.79 11.76
C GLN A 215 -1.12 8.85 11.29
N ILE A 216 -2.26 8.90 11.95
CA ILE A 216 -3.35 7.94 11.72
C ILE A 216 -4.59 8.66 11.24
N HIS A 217 -5.15 8.18 10.14
CA HIS A 217 -6.46 8.58 9.66
C HIS A 217 -7.48 7.50 10.01
N TYR A 218 -8.43 7.84 10.88
CA TYR A 218 -9.55 6.98 11.22
C TYR A 218 -10.81 7.38 10.47
N THR A 219 -11.57 6.38 10.03
CA THR A 219 -12.89 6.55 9.41
C THR A 219 -13.93 5.82 10.27
N PRO A 220 -14.92 6.52 10.84
CA PRO A 220 -16.01 5.89 11.59
C PRO A 220 -16.76 4.82 10.78
N SER A 221 -17.08 3.70 11.44
CA SER A 221 -17.70 2.52 10.80
C SER A 221 -19.18 2.30 11.18
N GLY A 222 -19.83 3.30 11.80
CA GLY A 222 -21.21 3.19 12.31
C GLY A 222 -21.28 2.71 13.76
N LYS A 223 -20.15 2.28 14.37
CA LYS A 223 -20.07 1.84 15.76
C LYS A 223 -18.90 2.52 16.45
N ALA A 224 -19.14 3.08 17.65
CA ALA A 224 -18.06 3.60 18.48
C ALA A 224 -17.13 2.46 18.92
N THR A 225 -15.83 2.68 18.80
CA THR A 225 -14.81 1.68 19.12
C THR A 225 -13.52 2.32 19.63
N GLN A 226 -12.52 1.51 19.88
CA GLN A 226 -11.16 1.96 20.23
C GLN A 226 -10.14 1.18 19.42
N ASP A 227 -9.04 1.86 19.07
CA ASP A 227 -7.90 1.23 18.43
C ASP A 227 -6.60 1.55 19.19
N GLN A 228 -5.76 0.56 19.37
CA GLN A 228 -4.41 0.69 19.90
C GLN A 228 -3.47 -0.12 19.02
N LEU A 229 -3.20 0.40 17.82
CA LEU A 229 -2.38 -0.30 16.84
C LEU A 229 -0.96 -0.63 17.35
N ARG A 230 -0.42 -1.69 16.81
CA ARG A 230 0.94 -2.18 17.06
C ARG A 230 1.68 -2.24 15.73
N MET A 231 2.98 -1.99 15.78
CA MET A 231 3.90 -2.18 14.67
C MET A 231 4.94 -3.22 15.08
N GLY A 232 4.92 -4.37 14.41
CA GLY A 232 5.93 -5.40 14.54
C GLY A 232 7.10 -5.14 13.60
N LEU A 233 8.32 -5.37 14.05
CA LEU A 233 9.56 -5.19 13.29
C LEU A 233 10.36 -6.49 13.32
N VAL A 234 10.81 -6.93 12.16
CA VAL A 234 11.73 -8.06 12.00
C VAL A 234 13.10 -7.51 11.65
N PHE A 235 14.12 -7.89 12.42
CA PHE A 235 15.48 -7.41 12.21
C PHE A 235 16.22 -8.20 11.13
N ALA A 236 17.09 -7.53 10.42
CA ALA A 236 17.99 -8.19 9.49
C ALA A 236 19.01 -9.05 10.25
N LYS A 237 19.16 -10.30 9.85
CA LYS A 237 20.09 -11.26 10.48
C LYS A 237 21.55 -10.96 10.21
N SER A 238 21.84 -10.14 9.22
CA SER A 238 23.18 -9.72 8.83
C SER A 238 23.13 -8.27 8.31
N ALA A 239 24.28 -7.62 8.24
CA ALA A 239 24.38 -6.28 7.67
C ALA A 239 23.84 -6.28 6.23
N PRO A 240 22.91 -5.38 5.90
CA PRO A 240 22.30 -5.35 4.57
C PRO A 240 23.31 -4.86 3.53
N ARG A 241 23.16 -5.34 2.32
CA ARG A 241 23.87 -4.85 1.14
C ARG A 241 23.28 -3.52 0.66
N TYR A 242 21.97 -3.36 0.83
CA TYR A 242 21.21 -2.21 0.36
C TYR A 242 20.34 -1.65 1.48
N ALA A 243 20.41 -0.33 1.65
CA ALA A 243 19.47 0.42 2.48
C ALA A 243 18.20 0.76 1.69
N VAL A 244 17.05 0.53 2.30
CA VAL A 244 15.75 0.92 1.74
C VAL A 244 15.35 2.26 2.30
N GLU A 245 15.03 3.19 1.40
CA GLU A 245 14.55 4.52 1.77
C GLU A 245 13.26 4.84 1.01
N THR A 246 12.47 5.76 1.54
CA THR A 246 11.29 6.28 0.86
C THR A 246 11.51 7.75 0.58
N ILE A 247 11.25 8.15 -0.67
CA ILE A 247 11.31 9.55 -1.06
C ILE A 247 9.88 10.02 -1.35
N GLY A 248 9.45 11.04 -0.61
CA GLY A 248 8.23 11.76 -0.90
C GLY A 248 8.50 12.84 -1.94
N VAL A 249 7.61 12.97 -2.91
CA VAL A 249 7.69 14.03 -3.93
C VAL A 249 6.36 14.80 -3.93
N PRO A 250 6.13 15.68 -2.93
CA PRO A 250 4.89 16.42 -2.82
C PRO A 250 4.85 17.59 -3.80
N LYS A 251 3.72 17.79 -4.46
CA LYS A 251 3.42 19.03 -5.16
C LYS A 251 2.53 19.91 -4.29
N ARG A 252 3.11 20.89 -3.62
CA ARG A 252 2.42 21.76 -2.65
C ARG A 252 1.62 22.89 -3.26
N LYS A 253 2.02 23.36 -4.44
CA LYS A 253 1.33 24.42 -5.16
C LYS A 253 0.56 23.83 -6.32
N LEU A 254 -0.73 23.73 -6.17
CA LEU A 254 -1.67 23.32 -7.21
C LEU A 254 -2.46 24.54 -7.66
N ASN A 255 -2.61 24.69 -8.97
CA ASN A 255 -3.43 25.75 -9.55
C ASN A 255 -4.58 25.14 -10.35
N ILE A 256 -5.53 24.55 -9.64
CA ILE A 256 -6.69 23.90 -10.24
C ILE A 256 -7.81 24.92 -10.41
N PRO A 257 -8.23 25.24 -11.64
CA PRO A 257 -9.31 26.19 -11.87
C PRO A 257 -10.63 25.71 -11.25
N PRO A 258 -11.44 26.62 -10.69
CA PRO A 258 -12.76 26.27 -10.21
C PRO A 258 -13.60 25.59 -11.30
N GLY A 259 -14.25 24.47 -10.98
CA GLY A 259 -15.10 23.73 -11.92
C GLY A 259 -14.35 22.87 -12.94
N ALA A 260 -13.02 22.84 -12.93
CA ALA A 260 -12.23 21.99 -13.84
C ALA A 260 -12.57 20.49 -13.61
N SER A 261 -13.05 19.82 -14.66
CA SER A 261 -13.41 18.42 -14.62
C SER A 261 -12.26 17.50 -15.04
N ALA A 262 -11.26 18.02 -15.76
CA ALA A 262 -10.14 17.28 -16.34
C ALA A 262 -8.87 18.15 -16.31
N HIS A 263 -8.46 18.59 -15.12
CA HIS A 263 -7.20 19.30 -14.94
C HIS A 263 -6.08 18.31 -14.73
N GLU A 264 -4.93 18.56 -15.32
CA GLU A 264 -3.71 17.77 -15.11
C GLU A 264 -2.62 18.65 -14.51
N GLU A 265 -1.95 18.12 -13.51
CA GLU A 265 -0.78 18.70 -12.89
C GLU A 265 0.42 17.79 -13.12
N THR A 266 1.40 18.31 -13.83
CA THR A 266 2.63 17.58 -14.11
C THR A 266 3.82 18.25 -13.41
N PHE A 267 4.74 17.43 -12.92
CA PHE A 267 6.04 17.91 -12.49
C PHE A 267 7.13 16.90 -12.85
N THR A 268 8.36 17.39 -12.93
CA THR A 268 9.51 16.59 -13.32
C THR A 268 10.59 16.67 -12.24
N LYS A 269 11.36 15.60 -12.11
CA LYS A 269 12.52 15.55 -11.23
C LYS A 269 13.70 14.90 -11.96
N ALA A 270 14.83 15.60 -11.99
CA ALA A 270 16.07 15.03 -12.48
C ALA A 270 16.55 13.92 -11.54
N VAL A 271 17.07 12.85 -12.10
CA VAL A 271 17.64 11.72 -11.39
C VAL A 271 19.15 11.92 -11.24
N PRO A 272 19.65 12.21 -10.02
CA PRO A 272 21.04 12.67 -9.84
C PRO A 272 22.07 11.52 -9.81
N TYR A 273 21.62 10.28 -9.57
CA TYR A 273 22.45 9.08 -9.54
C TYR A 273 21.62 7.85 -9.90
N ASP A 274 22.26 6.73 -10.20
CA ASP A 274 21.54 5.48 -10.46
C ASP A 274 20.79 5.04 -9.23
N MET A 275 19.48 4.76 -9.39
CA MET A 275 18.59 4.34 -8.32
C MET A 275 17.83 3.10 -8.74
N ASN A 276 17.58 2.21 -7.77
CA ASN A 276 16.71 1.07 -7.98
C ASN A 276 15.40 1.29 -7.23
N VAL A 277 14.29 1.38 -7.94
CA VAL A 277 12.96 1.55 -7.36
C VAL A 277 12.34 0.21 -7.08
N MET A 278 11.87 0.01 -5.86
CA MET A 278 11.17 -1.21 -5.41
C MET A 278 9.67 -1.07 -5.52
N ALA A 279 9.13 0.12 -5.27
CA ALA A 279 7.68 0.34 -5.25
C ALA A 279 7.33 1.80 -5.55
N TYR A 280 6.11 2.00 -6.03
CA TYR A 280 5.45 3.31 -6.10
C TYR A 280 4.21 3.31 -5.22
N MET A 281 3.90 4.47 -4.65
CA MET A 281 2.63 4.74 -3.99
C MET A 281 2.14 6.11 -4.42
N ALA A 282 1.09 6.13 -5.23
CA ALA A 282 0.41 7.36 -5.62
C ALA A 282 -0.54 7.79 -4.51
N HIS A 283 -0.47 9.06 -4.10
CA HIS A 283 -1.41 9.60 -3.13
C HIS A 283 -2.06 10.86 -3.66
N MET A 284 -3.36 10.87 -3.73
CA MET A 284 -4.21 12.03 -3.95
C MET A 284 -5.38 11.98 -2.98
N HIS A 285 -6.00 13.12 -2.74
CA HIS A 285 -7.22 13.19 -1.92
C HIS A 285 -8.46 12.80 -2.72
N VAL A 286 -9.64 12.92 -2.10
CA VAL A 286 -10.94 12.44 -2.59
C VAL A 286 -11.32 12.84 -4.02
N ARG A 287 -10.68 13.85 -4.59
CA ARG A 287 -10.93 14.31 -5.96
C ARG A 287 -9.91 13.83 -6.98
N GLY A 288 -8.98 12.96 -6.57
CA GLY A 288 -8.04 12.32 -7.48
C GLY A 288 -8.76 11.45 -8.50
N LYS A 289 -8.31 11.47 -9.77
CA LYS A 289 -8.89 10.69 -10.87
C LYS A 289 -7.93 9.74 -11.54
N ALA A 290 -6.72 10.21 -11.83
CA ALA A 290 -5.70 9.40 -12.50
C ALA A 290 -4.31 9.84 -12.07
N PHE A 291 -3.34 8.93 -12.18
CA PHE A 291 -1.97 9.16 -11.79
C PHE A 291 -1.01 8.39 -12.71
N LYS A 292 0.11 9.02 -13.11
CA LYS A 292 1.10 8.38 -13.96
C LYS A 292 2.52 8.75 -13.56
N TYR A 293 3.42 7.75 -13.61
CA TYR A 293 4.87 7.91 -13.54
C TYR A 293 5.51 7.53 -14.86
N GLU A 294 6.37 8.38 -15.38
CA GLU A 294 7.09 8.18 -16.63
C GLU A 294 8.57 8.50 -16.45
N LEU A 295 9.41 7.71 -17.09
CA LEU A 295 10.86 7.89 -17.15
C LEU A 295 11.24 8.38 -18.52
N ILE A 296 11.89 9.53 -18.59
CA ILE A 296 12.43 10.09 -19.82
C ILE A 296 13.95 9.89 -19.83
N THR A 297 14.43 9.20 -20.83
CA THR A 297 15.87 8.95 -21.09
C THR A 297 16.24 9.43 -22.49
N ALA A 298 17.50 9.31 -22.87
CA ALA A 298 17.95 9.58 -24.24
C ALA A 298 17.27 8.65 -25.28
N ASP A 299 16.88 7.44 -24.86
CA ASP A 299 16.28 6.42 -25.73
C ASP A 299 14.77 6.59 -25.87
N GLY A 300 14.15 7.50 -25.11
CA GLY A 300 12.72 7.77 -25.18
C GLY A 300 12.04 7.84 -23.81
N THR A 301 10.71 7.69 -23.84
CA THR A 301 9.85 7.73 -22.64
C THR A 301 9.30 6.34 -22.33
N GLU A 302 9.47 5.90 -21.09
CA GLU A 302 8.92 4.66 -20.55
C GLU A 302 7.87 4.98 -19.49
N THR A 303 6.67 4.40 -19.61
CA THR A 303 5.68 4.44 -18.52
C THR A 303 6.08 3.44 -17.43
N LEU A 304 6.33 3.95 -16.23
CA LEU A 304 6.70 3.14 -15.06
C LEU A 304 5.48 2.61 -14.31
N LEU A 305 4.46 3.46 -14.15
CA LEU A 305 3.16 3.10 -13.56
C LEU A 305 2.10 4.02 -14.13
N ASP A 306 1.00 3.47 -14.59
CA ASP A 306 -0.19 4.21 -15.02
C ASP A 306 -1.40 3.76 -14.20
N ILE A 307 -2.08 4.69 -13.56
CA ILE A 307 -3.30 4.50 -12.77
C ILE A 307 -4.40 5.34 -13.42
N PRO A 308 -5.06 4.84 -14.48
CA PRO A 308 -6.06 5.61 -15.22
C PRO A 308 -7.34 5.89 -14.42
N ARG A 309 -7.55 5.14 -13.33
CA ARG A 309 -8.68 5.30 -12.43
C ARG A 309 -8.21 5.21 -10.98
N TYR A 310 -7.78 6.34 -10.43
CA TYR A 310 -7.42 6.42 -9.02
C TYR A 310 -8.67 6.35 -8.13
N ASP A 311 -8.59 5.60 -7.04
CA ASP A 311 -9.63 5.54 -6.01
C ASP A 311 -9.02 5.94 -4.66
N PHE A 312 -9.56 6.99 -4.05
CA PHE A 312 -9.11 7.52 -2.76
C PHE A 312 -9.17 6.49 -1.63
N ASN A 313 -10.14 5.58 -1.67
CA ASN A 313 -10.28 4.54 -0.64
C ASN A 313 -9.16 3.48 -0.70
N TRP A 314 -8.45 3.40 -1.83
CA TRP A 314 -7.44 2.41 -2.10
C TRP A 314 -6.12 3.08 -2.51
N GLN A 315 -5.38 3.56 -1.52
CA GLN A 315 -4.08 4.21 -1.74
C GLN A 315 -2.98 3.17 -1.86
N LEU A 316 -3.07 2.33 -2.87
CA LEU A 316 -2.24 1.14 -3.03
C LEU A 316 -0.77 1.47 -3.25
N ARG A 317 0.08 0.60 -2.70
CA ARG A 317 1.47 0.46 -3.09
C ARG A 317 1.57 -0.54 -4.23
N TYR A 318 2.37 -0.24 -5.23
CA TYR A 318 2.65 -1.08 -6.39
C TYR A 318 4.09 -1.56 -6.30
N ASP A 319 4.28 -2.82 -5.89
CA ASP A 319 5.59 -3.41 -5.63
C ASP A 319 6.13 -4.09 -6.89
N TYR A 320 7.35 -3.75 -7.29
CA TYR A 320 8.03 -4.45 -8.37
C TYR A 320 8.46 -5.86 -7.93
N LYS A 321 8.33 -6.86 -8.82
CA LYS A 321 8.91 -8.20 -8.63
C LYS A 321 10.44 -8.18 -8.54
N GLN A 322 11.05 -7.27 -9.31
CA GLN A 322 12.48 -6.99 -9.30
C GLN A 322 12.68 -5.48 -9.26
N PRO A 323 13.64 -4.97 -8.50
CA PRO A 323 13.90 -3.53 -8.46
C PRO A 323 14.16 -2.97 -9.86
N LYS A 324 13.49 -1.88 -10.20
CA LYS A 324 13.61 -1.18 -11.49
C LYS A 324 14.73 -0.16 -11.44
N LEU A 325 15.75 -0.32 -12.28
CA LEU A 325 16.81 0.68 -12.44
C LEU A 325 16.25 1.97 -13.06
N ILE A 326 16.53 3.08 -12.40
CA ILE A 326 16.30 4.45 -12.89
C ILE A 326 17.68 5.09 -13.08
N PRO A 327 18.15 5.28 -14.32
CA PRO A 327 19.53 5.73 -14.58
C PRO A 327 19.76 7.20 -14.20
N ARG A 328 20.99 7.49 -13.77
CA ARG A 328 21.47 8.86 -13.61
C ARG A 328 21.27 9.67 -14.89
N GLY A 329 20.86 10.94 -14.76
CA GLY A 329 20.66 11.86 -15.87
C GLY A 329 19.31 11.70 -16.58
N SER A 330 18.51 10.70 -16.21
CA SER A 330 17.13 10.62 -16.65
C SER A 330 16.24 11.64 -15.92
N THR A 331 15.02 11.79 -16.41
CA THR A 331 13.99 12.63 -15.77
C THR A 331 12.79 11.80 -15.42
N LEU A 332 12.41 11.83 -14.14
CA LEU A 332 11.14 11.26 -13.68
C LEU A 332 10.04 12.30 -13.87
N THR A 333 9.01 11.97 -14.63
CA THR A 333 7.81 12.78 -14.83
C THR A 333 6.66 12.16 -14.07
N ILE A 334 5.92 12.99 -13.34
CA ILE A 334 4.77 12.57 -12.55
C ILE A 334 3.60 13.45 -12.96
N THR A 335 2.54 12.80 -13.45
CA THR A 335 1.30 13.46 -13.86
C THR A 335 0.17 12.99 -12.97
N ALA A 336 -0.55 13.94 -12.40
CA ALA A 336 -1.73 13.70 -11.59
C ALA A 336 -2.92 14.44 -12.19
N ALA A 337 -4.07 13.81 -12.26
CA ALA A 337 -5.32 14.42 -12.68
C ALA A 337 -6.25 14.61 -11.48
N PRO A 338 -6.08 15.70 -10.70
CA PRO A 338 -7.00 16.03 -9.61
C PRO A 338 -8.25 16.73 -10.14
N GLY A 339 -9.39 16.40 -9.54
CA GLY A 339 -10.68 17.06 -9.86
C GLY A 339 -11.07 18.20 -8.93
N CYS A 340 -10.18 18.81 -8.16
CA CYS A 340 -10.23 19.97 -7.25
C CYS A 340 -9.46 19.75 -5.93
N THR A 341 -8.72 20.78 -5.52
CA THR A 341 -8.06 21.04 -4.23
C THR A 341 -7.47 19.87 -3.43
N TRP A 342 -6.21 20.03 -3.05
CA TRP A 342 -5.36 19.42 -2.04
C TRP A 342 -4.28 18.45 -2.54
N THR A 343 -3.15 18.64 -1.98
CA THR A 343 -1.82 18.05 -2.03
C THR A 343 -1.70 16.67 -2.65
N THR A 344 -0.92 16.58 -3.72
CA THR A 344 -0.45 15.32 -4.27
C THR A 344 0.83 14.93 -3.54
N ILE A 345 0.84 13.82 -2.83
CA ILE A 345 2.04 13.20 -2.30
C ILE A 345 2.27 11.92 -3.09
N THR A 346 3.40 11.84 -3.76
CA THR A 346 3.85 10.59 -4.33
C THR A 346 5.02 10.10 -3.51
N SER A 347 5.08 8.83 -3.24
CA SER A 347 6.24 8.23 -2.63
C SER A 347 6.73 7.07 -3.47
N ALA A 348 8.03 6.90 -3.52
CA ALA A 348 8.67 5.75 -4.10
C ALA A 348 9.63 5.16 -3.06
N SER A 349 9.60 3.84 -2.88
CA SER A 349 10.60 3.15 -2.08
C SER A 349 11.79 2.82 -2.96
N TRP A 350 12.97 3.26 -2.54
CA TRP A 350 14.22 3.16 -3.27
C TRP A 350 15.23 2.34 -2.50
N ILE A 351 16.20 1.79 -3.21
CA ILE A 351 17.36 1.16 -2.59
C ILE A 351 18.64 1.87 -3.03
N VAL A 352 19.48 2.12 -2.04
CA VAL A 352 20.84 2.63 -2.21
C VAL A 352 21.83 1.66 -1.57
N PRO A 353 23.09 1.58 -2.00
CA PRO A 353 24.08 0.81 -1.29
C PRO A 353 24.16 1.23 0.17
N ALA A 354 24.18 0.28 1.10
CA ALA A 354 24.18 0.57 2.54
C ALA A 354 25.40 1.42 2.99
N SER A 355 26.50 1.35 2.24
CA SER A 355 27.69 2.19 2.45
C SER A 355 27.53 3.66 2.12
N THR A 356 26.43 4.05 1.45
CA THR A 356 26.13 5.44 1.07
C THR A 356 25.10 6.11 1.96
N THR A 357 24.75 5.53 3.10
CA THR A 357 23.83 6.09 4.11
C THR A 357 24.37 7.33 4.84
N GLY A 358 25.02 8.22 4.13
CA GLY A 358 25.46 9.55 4.54
C GLY A 358 25.21 10.61 3.48
N ILE A 359 24.55 10.25 2.39
CA ILE A 359 24.19 11.21 1.34
C ILE A 359 22.94 11.97 1.81
N GLY A 360 23.21 13.09 2.43
CA GLY A 360 22.23 14.00 2.96
C GLY A 360 21.21 14.44 1.91
N ASN A 361 19.95 14.49 2.36
CA ASN A 361 18.89 15.38 1.94
C ASN A 361 18.70 15.62 0.42
N LEU A 362 18.09 14.65 -0.28
CA LEU A 362 17.43 14.94 -1.56
C LEU A 362 16.19 15.86 -1.41
N SER A 363 15.77 16.14 -0.19
CA SER A 363 14.63 17.00 0.14
C SER A 363 14.93 18.49 0.11
N ARG A 364 16.19 18.92 -0.11
CA ARG A 364 16.59 20.30 -0.10
C ARG A 364 17.19 20.75 -1.43
N SER A 365 16.38 20.81 -2.45
CA SER A 365 16.61 21.71 -3.58
C SER A 365 15.27 22.20 -4.07
N GLU A 366 15.07 23.46 -3.82
CA GLU A 366 14.05 24.46 -4.21
C GLU A 366 12.91 24.03 -5.15
#